data_50d18885210beebfd1cdbfa031c0ee85
#
_entry.id   50d18885210beebfd1cdbfa031c0ee85
#
_cell.length_a   1.000
_cell.length_b   1.000
_cell.length_c   1.000
_cell.angle_alpha   90.00
_cell.angle_beta   90.00
_cell.angle_gamma   90.00
#
_symmetry.space_group_name_H-M   'P 1'
#
loop_
_entity.id
_entity.type
_entity.pdbx_description
1 polymer ?
#
loop_
_entity_poly.entity_id
_entity_poly.type
_entity_poly.pdbx_seq_one_letter_code
_entity_poly.pdbx_strand_id
1 'polypeptide(L)'
;MEEALGECTNVHLMYPGFVFGFLHLIKFAKLSEVEKTDASFTEKGDPLPAFRRYHEVLISLSGRSTLTEPGIRYEAVALLAYRCREGKTEIVKGYPPESSPVHFSKFFQKLYDLYDLRYGYPDPDGPNIRKEWRIQDPRAGKAFDATSPSPWNFRLAD
;
A
#
# COMPACT_ATOMS: atom_id res chain seq x y z
N MET A 1 7.92 11.74 -0.92
CA MET A 1 6.62 11.36 -0.28
C MET A 1 5.44 12.13 -0.86
N GLU A 2 5.55 13.42 -1.11
CA GLU A 2 4.46 14.26 -1.67
C GLU A 2 3.93 13.72 -3.00
N GLU A 3 4.79 13.35 -3.93
CA GLU A 3 4.39 12.74 -5.21
C GLU A 3 3.55 11.47 -4.99
N ALA A 4 4.01 10.56 -4.14
CA ALA A 4 3.30 9.31 -3.86
C ALA A 4 1.91 9.56 -3.26
N LEU A 5 1.76 10.58 -2.41
CA LEU A 5 0.46 10.97 -1.86
C LEU A 5 -0.44 11.61 -2.92
N GLY A 6 0.14 12.43 -3.79
CA GLY A 6 -0.57 13.02 -4.92
C GLY A 6 -1.08 11.95 -5.89
N GLU A 7 -0.26 10.99 -6.24
CA GLU A 7 -0.64 9.86 -7.09
C GLU A 7 -1.75 9.02 -6.45
N CYS A 8 -1.61 8.66 -5.18
CA CYS A 8 -2.63 7.91 -4.45
C CYS A 8 -3.98 8.62 -4.46
N THR A 9 -3.97 9.93 -4.17
CA THR A 9 -5.17 10.75 -4.18
C THR A 9 -5.80 10.79 -5.57
N ASN A 10 -5.01 11.02 -6.61
CA ASN A 10 -5.50 11.09 -7.98
C ASN A 10 -6.07 9.75 -8.46
N VAL A 11 -5.40 8.63 -8.15
CA VAL A 11 -5.89 7.30 -8.49
C VAL A 11 -7.24 7.04 -7.82
N HIS A 12 -7.39 7.31 -6.54
CA HIS A 12 -8.64 7.09 -5.83
C HIS A 12 -9.75 8.08 -6.21
N LEU A 13 -9.39 9.30 -6.63
CA LEU A 13 -10.35 10.25 -7.18
C LEU A 13 -10.91 9.78 -8.53
N MET A 14 -10.10 9.18 -9.38
CA MET A 14 -10.53 8.67 -10.68
C MET A 14 -11.13 7.26 -10.57
N TYR A 15 -10.61 6.45 -9.70
CA TYR A 15 -10.96 5.03 -9.52
C TYR A 15 -11.14 4.70 -8.04
N PRO A 16 -12.24 5.10 -7.39
CA PRO A 16 -12.42 4.93 -5.94
C PRO A 16 -12.30 3.49 -5.46
N GLY A 17 -12.66 2.53 -6.32
CA GLY A 17 -12.57 1.09 -6.03
C GLY A 17 -11.17 0.49 -6.17
N PHE A 18 -10.21 1.22 -6.71
CA PHE A 18 -8.89 0.68 -6.97
C PHE A 18 -8.19 0.26 -5.66
N VAL A 19 -7.52 -0.91 -5.69
CA VAL A 19 -6.72 -1.39 -4.57
C VAL A 19 -5.28 -0.97 -4.80
N PHE A 20 -4.80 -0.04 -3.99
CA PHE A 20 -3.50 0.59 -4.19
C PHE A 20 -2.59 0.41 -2.98
N GLY A 21 -1.44 -0.22 -3.21
CA GLY A 21 -0.43 -0.47 -2.19
C GLY A 21 0.80 0.41 -2.36
N PHE A 22 1.42 0.79 -1.25
CA PHE A 22 2.67 1.53 -1.23
C PHE A 22 3.76 0.75 -0.50
N LEU A 23 4.79 0.34 -1.23
CA LEU A 23 5.96 -0.31 -0.67
C LEU A 23 7.10 0.70 -0.54
N HIS A 24 7.50 1.01 0.69
CA HIS A 24 8.60 1.91 0.97
C HIS A 24 9.84 1.17 1.45
N LEU A 25 10.96 1.48 0.81
CA LEU A 25 12.27 0.90 1.12
C LEU A 25 13.15 1.94 1.80
N ILE A 26 13.72 1.61 2.96
CA ILE A 26 14.71 2.46 3.63
C ILE A 26 16.05 1.74 3.77
N LYS A 27 17.13 2.47 3.55
CA LYS A 27 18.47 1.94 3.78
C LYS A 27 18.74 1.86 5.29
N PHE A 28 19.10 0.68 5.76
CA PHE A 28 19.58 0.49 7.11
C PHE A 28 21.04 0.93 7.20
N ALA A 29 21.27 2.07 7.82
CA ALA A 29 22.61 2.64 8.01
C ALA A 29 22.77 3.11 9.46
N LYS A 30 23.77 2.60 10.16
CA LYS A 30 24.10 3.02 11.52
C LYS A 30 24.95 4.28 11.53
N LEU A 31 24.90 5.01 12.64
CA LEU A 31 25.69 6.25 12.83
C LEU A 31 27.20 6.04 12.65
N SER A 32 27.73 4.86 13.00
CA SER A 32 29.14 4.52 12.79
C SER A 32 29.51 4.11 11.36
N GLU A 33 28.52 3.78 10.54
CA GLU A 33 28.75 3.25 9.19
C GLU A 33 28.72 4.35 8.10
N VAL A 34 28.09 5.50 8.40
CA VAL A 34 27.83 6.58 7.42
C VAL A 34 27.90 7.96 8.10
N GLU A 35 27.88 9.02 7.30
CA GLU A 35 27.73 10.37 7.83
C GLU A 35 26.39 10.51 8.59
N LYS A 36 26.37 11.39 9.61
CA LYS A 36 25.20 11.56 10.48
C LYS A 36 23.92 11.90 9.74
N THR A 37 24.03 12.59 8.61
CA THR A 37 22.91 12.93 7.73
C THR A 37 22.28 11.74 7.03
N ASP A 38 23.07 10.70 6.79
CA ASP A 38 22.69 9.51 6.05
C ASP A 38 22.31 8.33 6.96
N ALA A 39 22.53 8.51 8.27
CA ALA A 39 22.19 7.50 9.25
C ALA A 39 20.67 7.40 9.43
N SER A 40 20.18 6.18 9.55
CA SER A 40 18.76 5.88 9.82
C SER A 40 18.55 5.19 11.16
N PHE A 41 19.61 4.58 11.70
CA PHE A 41 19.56 3.80 12.94
C PHE A 41 20.70 4.16 13.89
N THR A 42 20.47 3.98 15.19
CA THR A 42 21.49 4.06 16.22
C THR A 42 22.45 2.86 16.14
N GLU A 43 23.55 2.90 16.91
CA GLU A 43 24.47 1.75 17.01
C GLU A 43 23.80 0.47 17.51
N LYS A 44 22.79 0.62 18.35
CA LYS A 44 21.99 -0.51 18.87
C LYS A 44 20.99 -1.07 17.88
N GLY A 45 20.77 -0.38 16.74
CA GLY A 45 19.79 -0.77 15.74
C GLY A 45 18.39 -0.20 15.97
N ASP A 46 18.24 0.77 16.89
CA ASP A 46 16.99 1.49 17.06
C ASP A 46 16.86 2.56 15.97
N PRO A 47 15.67 2.80 15.42
CA PRO A 47 15.46 3.86 14.43
C PRO A 47 15.68 5.23 15.06
N LEU A 48 16.33 6.12 14.31
CA LEU A 48 16.47 7.53 14.70
C LEU A 48 15.11 8.24 14.74
N PRO A 49 14.96 9.36 15.49
CA PRO A 49 13.67 10.04 15.68
C PRO A 49 12.96 10.40 14.37
N ALA A 50 13.69 10.81 13.34
CA ALA A 50 13.12 11.11 12.02
C ALA A 50 12.47 9.87 11.39
N PHE A 51 13.10 8.69 11.51
CA PHE A 51 12.58 7.44 10.99
C PHE A 51 11.41 6.89 11.81
N ARG A 52 11.38 7.13 13.10
CA ARG A 52 10.20 6.81 13.94
C ARG A 52 8.97 7.59 13.48
N ARG A 53 9.11 8.90 13.30
CA ARG A 53 8.03 9.77 12.76
C ARG A 53 7.60 9.32 11.37
N TYR A 54 8.56 8.96 10.54
CA TYR A 54 8.27 8.45 9.22
C TYR A 54 7.45 7.15 9.25
N HIS A 55 7.82 6.22 10.13
CA HIS A 55 7.07 5.00 10.35
C HIS A 55 5.63 5.28 10.83
N GLU A 56 5.44 6.22 11.76
CA GLU A 56 4.12 6.64 12.25
C GLU A 56 3.26 7.23 11.12
N VAL A 57 3.86 8.06 10.26
CA VAL A 57 3.18 8.61 9.08
C VAL A 57 2.74 7.50 8.14
N LEU A 58 3.61 6.53 7.84
CA LEU A 58 3.25 5.39 6.99
C LEU A 58 2.11 4.56 7.59
N ILE A 59 2.07 4.38 8.91
CA ILE A 59 0.95 3.72 9.59
C ILE A 59 -0.35 4.51 9.36
N SER A 60 -0.32 5.84 9.50
CA SER A 60 -1.51 6.67 9.32
C SER A 60 -2.05 6.68 7.88
N LEU A 61 -1.16 6.44 6.91
CA LEU A 61 -1.50 6.36 5.49
C LEU A 61 -1.99 4.98 5.05
N SER A 62 -1.88 3.97 5.90
CA SER A 62 -2.28 2.60 5.60
C SER A 62 -3.71 2.29 6.06
N GLY A 63 -4.32 1.30 5.42
CA GLY A 63 -5.53 0.65 5.93
C GLY A 63 -6.82 1.28 5.44
N ARG A 64 -6.84 1.94 4.27
CA ARG A 64 -8.09 2.31 3.61
C ARG A 64 -8.86 1.04 3.25
N SER A 65 -10.06 0.92 3.80
CA SER A 65 -10.91 -0.27 3.64
C SER A 65 -12.20 0.02 2.88
N THR A 66 -12.67 1.26 2.92
CA THR A 66 -13.93 1.68 2.30
C THR A 66 -13.71 2.79 1.26
N LEU A 67 -14.66 2.96 0.34
CA LEU A 67 -14.62 4.02 -0.68
C LEU A 67 -14.79 5.43 -0.10
N THR A 68 -15.43 5.54 1.04
CA THR A 68 -15.73 6.80 1.71
C THR A 68 -14.55 7.34 2.53
N GLU A 69 -13.53 6.50 2.78
CA GLU A 69 -12.32 6.93 3.44
C GLU A 69 -11.47 7.84 2.53
N PRO A 70 -10.65 8.74 3.13
CA PRO A 70 -9.85 9.68 2.36
C PRO A 70 -8.98 9.00 1.29
N GLY A 71 -9.02 9.52 0.07
CA GLY A 71 -8.27 9.00 -1.08
C GLY A 71 -6.75 9.11 -0.95
N ILE A 72 -6.25 9.88 0.02
CA ILE A 72 -4.82 9.96 0.35
C ILE A 72 -4.28 8.71 1.05
N ARG A 73 -5.16 7.87 1.60
CA ARG A 73 -4.77 6.63 2.28
C ARG A 73 -4.69 5.48 1.30
N TYR A 74 -3.68 4.66 1.47
CA TYR A 74 -3.49 3.41 0.74
C TYR A 74 -4.26 2.27 1.41
N GLU A 75 -4.68 1.31 0.65
CA GLU A 75 -5.24 0.05 1.16
C GLU A 75 -4.21 -0.70 2.00
N ALA A 76 -2.97 -0.76 1.53
CA ALA A 76 -1.86 -1.30 2.29
C ALA A 76 -0.59 -0.46 2.10
N VAL A 77 0.17 -0.33 3.17
CA VAL A 77 1.54 0.22 3.12
C VAL A 77 2.48 -0.84 3.70
N ALA A 78 3.64 -0.99 3.10
CA ALA A 78 4.72 -1.76 3.68
C ALA A 78 5.98 -0.92 3.80
N LEU A 79 6.68 -1.10 4.92
CA LEU A 79 8.00 -0.54 5.18
C LEU A 79 9.00 -1.68 5.26
N LEU A 80 10.07 -1.58 4.49
CA LEU A 80 11.18 -2.52 4.49
C LEU A 80 12.49 -1.79 4.73
N ALA A 81 13.28 -2.27 5.69
CA ALA A 81 14.65 -1.84 5.85
C ALA A 81 15.58 -2.80 5.08
N TYR A 82 16.50 -2.27 4.30
CA TYR A 82 17.49 -3.04 3.57
C TYR A 82 18.90 -2.57 3.86
N ARG A 83 19.86 -3.44 3.68
CA ARG A 83 21.29 -3.19 3.86
C ARG A 83 22.04 -3.70 2.64
N CYS A 84 23.02 -2.92 2.19
CA CYS A 84 23.97 -3.37 1.16
C CYS A 84 25.31 -3.71 1.81
N ARG A 85 25.78 -4.93 1.63
CA ARG A 85 27.12 -5.38 2.05
C ARG A 85 27.76 -6.15 0.90
N GLU A 86 29.00 -5.81 0.57
CA GLU A 86 29.78 -6.52 -0.44
C GLU A 86 29.03 -6.74 -1.77
N GLY A 87 28.27 -5.73 -2.21
CA GLY A 87 27.48 -5.79 -3.44
C GLY A 87 26.18 -6.63 -3.35
N LYS A 88 25.85 -7.15 -2.19
CA LYS A 88 24.59 -7.87 -1.94
C LYS A 88 23.60 -7.02 -1.15
N THR A 89 22.33 -7.08 -1.53
CA THR A 89 21.24 -6.43 -0.81
C THR A 89 20.53 -7.47 0.07
N GLU A 90 20.40 -7.15 1.35
CA GLU A 90 19.74 -8.00 2.34
C GLU A 90 18.60 -7.23 3.01
N ILE A 91 17.49 -7.90 3.26
CA ILE A 91 16.40 -7.35 4.08
C ILE A 91 16.78 -7.46 5.55
N VAL A 92 16.65 -6.35 6.27
CA VAL A 92 16.92 -6.29 7.71
C VAL A 92 15.72 -6.84 8.45
N LYS A 93 15.89 -7.97 9.11
CA LYS A 93 14.88 -8.56 9.98
C LYS A 93 14.71 -7.73 11.26
N GLY A 94 13.48 -7.62 11.73
CA GLY A 94 13.16 -6.95 13.00
C GLY A 94 12.80 -5.46 12.89
N TYR A 95 12.88 -4.87 11.70
CA TYR A 95 12.35 -3.51 11.48
C TYR A 95 11.61 -3.39 10.13
N PRO A 96 10.38 -2.86 10.14
CA PRO A 96 9.57 -2.55 11.34
C PRO A 96 9.28 -3.82 12.15
N PRO A 97 8.85 -3.71 13.43
CA PRO A 97 8.51 -4.90 14.21
C PRO A 97 7.33 -5.65 13.58
N GLU A 98 7.29 -6.95 13.76
CA GLU A 98 6.25 -7.81 13.15
C GLU A 98 4.83 -7.43 13.59
N SER A 99 4.69 -6.85 14.77
CA SER A 99 3.42 -6.29 15.27
C SER A 99 2.96 -5.06 14.48
N SER A 100 3.85 -4.37 13.77
CA SER A 100 3.51 -3.16 13.01
C SER A 100 2.48 -3.45 11.92
N PRO A 101 1.47 -2.59 11.74
CA PRO A 101 0.51 -2.71 10.64
C PRO A 101 1.13 -2.51 9.25
N VAL A 102 2.33 -1.92 9.17
CA VAL A 102 3.09 -1.74 7.94
C VAL A 102 4.25 -2.73 7.78
N HIS A 103 4.25 -3.82 8.56
CA HIS A 103 5.19 -4.91 8.35
C HIS A 103 4.92 -5.62 7.02
N PHE A 104 5.97 -5.90 6.26
CA PHE A 104 5.87 -6.44 4.90
C PHE A 104 5.07 -7.76 4.80
N SER A 105 5.15 -8.62 5.80
CA SER A 105 4.42 -9.90 5.79
C SER A 105 2.89 -9.76 5.66
N LYS A 106 2.36 -8.60 6.00
CA LYS A 106 0.91 -8.32 5.94
C LYS A 106 0.48 -7.62 4.64
N PHE A 107 1.44 -7.14 3.85
CA PHE A 107 1.19 -6.24 2.73
C PHE A 107 0.38 -6.89 1.61
N PHE A 108 0.89 -7.96 1.05
CA PHE A 108 0.22 -8.64 -0.05
C PHE A 108 -1.09 -9.29 0.36
N GLN A 109 -1.16 -9.84 1.58
CA GLN A 109 -2.40 -10.42 2.09
C GLN A 109 -3.50 -9.37 2.15
N LYS A 110 -3.21 -8.18 2.71
CA LYS A 110 -4.19 -7.08 2.75
C LYS A 110 -4.66 -6.64 1.37
N LEU A 111 -3.74 -6.51 0.41
CA LEU A 111 -4.11 -6.13 -0.95
C LEU A 111 -5.00 -7.20 -1.59
N TYR A 112 -4.64 -8.48 -1.40
CA TYR A 112 -5.40 -9.58 -1.94
C TYR A 112 -6.80 -9.66 -1.33
N ASP A 113 -6.90 -9.59 -0.01
CA ASP A 113 -8.19 -9.63 0.70
C ASP A 113 -9.12 -8.51 0.25
N LEU A 114 -8.59 -7.30 0.09
CA LEU A 114 -9.38 -6.16 -0.38
C LEU A 114 -9.71 -6.24 -1.87
N TYR A 115 -8.81 -6.77 -2.67
CA TYR A 115 -9.09 -7.03 -4.09
C TYR A 115 -10.19 -8.06 -4.22
N ASP A 116 -10.11 -9.15 -3.48
CA ASP A 116 -11.10 -10.22 -3.51
C ASP A 116 -12.45 -9.74 -2.99
N LEU A 117 -12.45 -8.96 -1.92
CA LEU A 117 -13.64 -8.30 -1.39
C LEU A 117 -14.30 -7.38 -2.42
N ARG A 118 -13.51 -6.62 -3.20
CA ARG A 118 -14.01 -5.63 -4.16
C ARG A 118 -14.38 -6.23 -5.51
N TYR A 119 -13.62 -7.21 -5.97
CA TYR A 119 -13.68 -7.74 -7.34
C TYR A 119 -13.84 -9.26 -7.42
N GLY A 120 -13.73 -9.95 -6.30
CA GLY A 120 -13.89 -11.40 -6.22
C GLY A 120 -15.20 -11.89 -6.84
N TYR A 121 -15.23 -13.14 -7.26
CA TYR A 121 -16.43 -13.76 -7.77
C TYR A 121 -17.49 -13.73 -6.68
N PRO A 122 -18.73 -13.29 -6.98
CA PRO A 122 -19.80 -13.38 -6.00
C PRO A 122 -19.94 -14.84 -5.60
N ASP A 123 -19.85 -15.09 -4.31
CA ASP A 123 -20.35 -16.33 -3.75
C ASP A 123 -21.84 -16.43 -4.21
N PRO A 124 -22.25 -17.52 -4.91
CA PRO A 124 -23.64 -17.63 -5.35
C PRO A 124 -24.63 -17.53 -4.20
N ASP A 125 -24.20 -17.83 -2.97
CA ASP A 125 -24.99 -17.77 -1.74
C ASP A 125 -24.63 -16.57 -0.85
N GLY A 126 -23.65 -15.74 -1.25
CA GLY A 126 -23.15 -14.58 -0.48
C GLY A 126 -23.73 -13.23 -0.88
N PRO A 127 -23.52 -12.19 -0.08
CA PRO A 127 -23.95 -10.84 -0.41
C PRO A 127 -23.26 -10.40 -1.72
N ASN A 128 -24.05 -9.88 -2.66
CA ASN A 128 -23.55 -9.44 -3.97
C ASN A 128 -22.78 -8.12 -3.84
N ILE A 129 -21.56 -8.20 -3.33
CA ILE A 129 -20.68 -7.05 -3.05
C ILE A 129 -20.47 -6.20 -4.32
N ARG A 130 -20.46 -6.80 -5.50
CA ARG A 130 -20.40 -6.06 -6.77
C ARG A 130 -21.57 -5.10 -6.98
N LYS A 131 -22.75 -5.41 -6.48
CA LYS A 131 -23.90 -4.49 -6.57
C LYS A 131 -23.72 -3.25 -5.71
N GLU A 132 -23.21 -3.41 -4.50
CA GLU A 132 -22.97 -2.29 -3.58
C GLU A 132 -21.88 -1.36 -4.08
N TRP A 133 -20.81 -1.91 -4.63
CA TRP A 133 -19.71 -1.12 -5.19
C TRP A 133 -20.10 -0.39 -6.48
N ARG A 134 -20.99 -0.94 -7.29
CA ARG A 134 -21.52 -0.29 -8.50
C ARG A 134 -22.40 0.93 -8.19
N ILE A 135 -23.12 0.88 -7.09
CA ILE A 135 -24.06 1.95 -6.69
C ILE A 135 -23.31 3.16 -6.12
N GLN A 136 -22.12 2.94 -5.58
CA GLN A 136 -21.34 3.95 -4.86
C GLN A 136 -20.34 4.73 -5.70
N ASP A 137 -20.15 4.41 -6.99
CA ASP A 137 -19.34 5.24 -7.87
C ASP A 137 -20.17 6.40 -8.44
N PRO A 138 -20.09 7.62 -7.86
CA PRO A 138 -20.87 8.77 -8.31
C PRO A 138 -20.46 9.27 -9.70
N ARG A 139 -19.35 8.77 -10.26
CA ARG A 139 -18.83 9.17 -11.56
C ARG A 139 -19.24 8.21 -12.67
N ALA A 140 -19.60 7.00 -12.32
CA ALA A 140 -19.94 6.00 -13.31
C ALA A 140 -21.22 6.37 -14.08
N GLY A 141 -22.05 7.31 -13.57
CA GLY A 141 -23.29 7.75 -14.24
C GLY A 141 -24.14 6.62 -14.82
N LYS A 142 -23.51 5.46 -14.93
CA LYS A 142 -24.03 4.16 -15.32
C LYS A 142 -23.39 3.12 -14.41
N ALA A 143 -24.17 2.22 -13.86
CA ALA A 143 -23.66 1.07 -13.14
C ALA A 143 -22.56 0.40 -13.99
N PHE A 144 -21.39 0.19 -13.41
CA PHE A 144 -20.34 -0.58 -14.05
C PHE A 144 -20.89 -1.99 -14.26
N ASP A 145 -21.25 -2.30 -15.49
CA ASP A 145 -21.70 -3.64 -15.85
C ASP A 145 -20.47 -4.54 -16.01
N ALA A 146 -20.29 -5.47 -15.07
CA ALA A 146 -19.19 -6.43 -15.13
C ALA A 146 -19.27 -7.38 -16.33
N THR A 147 -20.42 -7.43 -17.01
CA THR A 147 -20.59 -8.16 -18.25
C THR A 147 -20.26 -7.30 -19.47
N SER A 148 -20.20 -5.98 -19.29
CA SER A 148 -19.73 -5.07 -20.32
C SER A 148 -18.21 -5.20 -20.46
N PRO A 149 -17.67 -5.34 -21.66
CA PRO A 149 -16.22 -5.34 -21.84
C PRO A 149 -15.70 -4.06 -21.22
N SER A 150 -14.73 -4.20 -20.31
CA SER A 150 -14.04 -3.06 -19.69
C SER A 150 -13.70 -2.08 -20.82
N PRO A 151 -13.94 -0.76 -20.67
CA PRO A 151 -13.44 0.23 -21.61
C PRO A 151 -11.90 0.18 -21.72
N TRP A 152 -11.25 -0.52 -20.79
CA TRP A 152 -9.84 -0.86 -20.79
C TRP A 152 -9.67 -2.30 -21.32
N ASN A 153 -9.89 -2.50 -22.62
CA ASN A 153 -9.46 -3.69 -23.31
C ASN A 153 -7.92 -3.71 -23.36
N PHE A 154 -7.30 -4.12 -22.27
CA PHE A 154 -5.93 -4.63 -22.33
C PHE A 154 -6.00 -5.98 -23.05
N ARG A 155 -5.96 -5.96 -24.36
CA ARG A 155 -5.54 -7.14 -25.13
C ARG A 155 -4.08 -7.32 -24.75
N LEU A 156 -3.79 -8.38 -24.01
CA LEU A 156 -2.44 -8.93 -24.01
C LEU A 156 -2.17 -9.23 -25.50
N ALA A 157 -1.17 -8.56 -26.05
CA ALA A 157 -0.68 -8.90 -27.38
C ALA A 157 -0.15 -10.35 -27.30
N ASP A 158 -0.61 -11.19 -28.20
CA ASP A 158 -0.10 -12.54 -28.44
C ASP A 158 1.39 -12.52 -28.75
#